data_45cd9ef82110acff29286109f87c2700
#
_entry.id   45cd9ef82110acff29286109f87c2700
#
_cell.length_a   1.000
_cell.length_b   1.000
_cell.length_c   1.000
_cell.angle_alpha   90.00
_cell.angle_beta   90.00
_cell.angle_gamma   90.00
#
_symmetry.space_group_name_H-M   'P 1'
#
loop_
_entity.id
_entity.type
_entity.pdbx_description
1 polymer ?
#
loop_
_entity_poly.entity_id
_entity_poly.type
_entity_poly.pdbx_seq_one_letter_code
_entity_poly.pdbx_strand_id
1 'polypeptide(L)'
;ILKHDLPVKDLGTTPPPKEDPVFDLKPLPDNLKYAHIDDKKIYPVIISSKLTEFEEERLLEILKKHRGAIGYTLDDLKGISPSICQHAINMEDDAKPVVEPQRRLIPKMKDVVRNEVLRLLEAGIIYPIADSRWVSPVHCVPKKGGITIVPNDNDELIPQRVVVGYRMCIDYRKVNKVTKKDHYPLPFIDQMLERLSKNTHFCFLDGYSGFSQIAVKTKDQEKTTFTCPYGTYAYRRMPFGLCNAPATFQRCMSAIFHGFCESIVEVFMDDFSVYGNSFDNCLRNLDKVLQRCEETNLVLNWEKCHFMVNEGIVLGHKISERGIEVDRAKVEAIEKMPYPRDVKGIRSVLG
;
A
#
# COMPACT_ATOMS: atom_id res chain seq x y z
N ILE A 1 -21.49 28.22 8.94
CA ILE A 1 -21.68 28.41 7.50
C ILE A 1 -20.70 27.49 6.77
N LEU A 2 -21.02 26.24 6.55
CA LEU A 2 -20.28 25.32 5.67
C LEU A 2 -21.05 23.97 5.57
N LYS A 3 -22.38 24.06 5.31
CA LYS A 3 -23.25 22.86 5.19
C LYS A 3 -23.57 22.46 3.75
N HIS A 4 -22.94 23.04 2.73
CA HIS A 4 -23.48 22.90 1.37
C HIS A 4 -22.70 22.04 0.38
N ASP A 5 -21.52 21.49 0.72
CA ASP A 5 -20.71 20.81 -0.29
C ASP A 5 -20.37 19.33 -0.03
N LEU A 6 -20.78 18.78 1.10
CA LEU A 6 -20.69 17.34 1.35
C LEU A 6 -22.10 16.79 1.58
N PRO A 7 -22.49 15.69 0.90
CA PRO A 7 -23.78 15.06 1.16
C PRO A 7 -23.82 14.56 2.61
N VAL A 8 -24.71 15.14 3.40
CA VAL A 8 -25.07 14.62 4.73
C VAL A 8 -25.82 13.31 4.45
N LYS A 9 -25.20 12.17 4.71
CA LYS A 9 -25.96 10.90 4.74
C LYS A 9 -27.02 11.01 5.82
N ASP A 10 -28.29 10.91 5.44
CA ASP A 10 -29.38 10.69 6.36
C ASP A 10 -29.12 9.41 7.16
N LEU A 11 -28.92 9.55 8.46
CA LEU A 11 -28.63 8.44 9.39
C LEU A 11 -29.82 7.50 9.62
N GLY A 12 -30.86 7.57 8.78
CA GLY A 12 -32.13 6.87 8.96
C GLY A 12 -32.56 5.89 7.86
N THR A 13 -31.85 5.80 6.76
CA THR A 13 -32.22 4.85 5.69
C THR A 13 -31.27 3.66 5.67
N THR A 14 -31.83 2.46 5.74
CA THR A 14 -31.11 1.21 5.43
C THR A 14 -30.39 1.40 4.09
N PRO A 15 -29.06 1.18 4.02
CA PRO A 15 -28.37 1.32 2.76
C PRO A 15 -29.00 0.37 1.73
N PRO A 16 -29.17 0.81 0.46
CA PRO A 16 -29.65 -0.07 -0.59
C PRO A 16 -28.74 -1.31 -0.68
N PRO A 17 -29.27 -2.47 -1.11
CA PRO A 17 -28.46 -3.65 -1.31
C PRO A 17 -27.26 -3.26 -2.21
N LYS A 18 -26.06 -3.57 -1.76
CA LYS A 18 -24.82 -3.28 -2.51
C LYS A 18 -24.89 -4.06 -3.81
N GLU A 19 -24.86 -3.35 -4.93
CA GLU A 19 -24.67 -3.97 -6.25
C GLU A 19 -23.31 -4.69 -6.26
N ASP A 20 -23.21 -5.80 -6.96
CA ASP A 20 -21.97 -6.53 -7.14
C ASP A 20 -20.91 -5.60 -7.76
N PRO A 21 -19.70 -5.52 -7.23
CA PRO A 21 -18.70 -4.59 -7.72
C PRO A 21 -18.26 -4.96 -9.14
N VAL A 22 -18.17 -3.98 -10.02
CA VAL A 22 -17.60 -4.12 -11.36
C VAL A 22 -16.14 -3.65 -11.32
N PHE A 23 -15.21 -4.52 -11.73
CA PHE A 23 -13.78 -4.20 -11.76
C PHE A 23 -13.30 -3.92 -13.19
N ASP A 24 -12.52 -2.85 -13.36
CA ASP A 24 -11.84 -2.54 -14.60
C ASP A 24 -10.56 -3.37 -14.70
N LEU A 25 -10.60 -4.45 -15.48
CA LEU A 25 -9.49 -5.37 -15.65
C LEU A 25 -8.46 -4.79 -16.62
N LYS A 26 -7.28 -4.47 -16.10
CA LYS A 26 -6.16 -3.93 -16.88
C LYS A 26 -5.46 -5.05 -17.66
N PRO A 27 -4.85 -4.74 -18.82
CA PRO A 27 -4.01 -5.72 -19.52
C PRO A 27 -2.88 -6.19 -18.62
N LEU A 28 -2.67 -7.51 -18.58
CA LEU A 28 -1.60 -8.16 -17.82
C LEU A 28 -0.44 -8.55 -18.75
N PRO A 29 0.79 -8.70 -18.20
CA PRO A 29 1.89 -9.35 -18.88
C PRO A 29 1.57 -10.81 -19.25
N ASP A 30 2.21 -11.36 -20.28
CA ASP A 30 1.93 -12.71 -20.82
C ASP A 30 2.09 -13.84 -19.81
N ASN A 31 2.90 -13.65 -18.77
CA ASN A 31 3.11 -14.62 -17.71
C ASN A 31 2.02 -14.63 -16.62
N LEU A 32 1.02 -13.75 -16.73
CA LEU A 32 -0.07 -13.61 -15.78
C LEU A 32 -1.41 -13.74 -16.50
N LYS A 33 -2.43 -14.21 -15.77
CA LYS A 33 -3.82 -14.22 -16.23
C LYS A 33 -4.78 -13.94 -15.09
N TYR A 34 -5.98 -13.46 -15.42
CA TYR A 34 -7.08 -13.38 -14.46
C TYR A 34 -7.75 -14.74 -14.31
N ALA A 35 -8.04 -15.11 -13.07
CA ALA A 35 -8.96 -16.17 -12.70
C ALA A 35 -10.01 -15.60 -11.74
N HIS A 36 -11.08 -16.35 -11.46
CA HIS A 36 -12.14 -15.88 -10.56
C HIS A 36 -12.33 -16.91 -9.45
N ILE A 37 -12.51 -16.42 -8.22
CA ILE A 37 -12.70 -17.28 -7.06
C ILE A 37 -14.17 -17.64 -6.81
N ASP A 38 -15.08 -17.11 -7.61
CA ASP A 38 -16.51 -17.35 -7.52
C ASP A 38 -17.10 -17.81 -8.87
N ASP A 39 -18.22 -18.53 -8.82
CA ASP A 39 -18.87 -19.07 -9.99
C ASP A 39 -19.54 -17.99 -10.87
N LYS A 40 -19.85 -16.81 -10.28
CA LYS A 40 -20.43 -15.66 -10.98
C LYS A 40 -19.39 -14.80 -11.70
N LYS A 41 -18.10 -15.11 -11.56
CA LYS A 41 -16.97 -14.35 -12.14
C LYS A 41 -16.94 -12.87 -11.75
N ILE A 42 -17.31 -12.59 -10.48
CA ILE A 42 -17.31 -11.24 -9.93
C ILE A 42 -15.94 -10.91 -9.34
N TYR A 43 -15.30 -11.86 -8.63
CA TYR A 43 -14.10 -11.62 -7.83
C TYR A 43 -12.84 -12.12 -8.54
N PRO A 44 -12.14 -11.25 -9.30
CA PRO A 44 -10.92 -11.62 -9.99
C PRO A 44 -9.72 -11.77 -9.05
N VAL A 45 -8.79 -12.63 -9.42
CA VAL A 45 -7.45 -12.74 -8.86
C VAL A 45 -6.43 -12.89 -9.98
N ILE A 46 -5.18 -12.55 -9.72
CA ILE A 46 -4.10 -12.62 -10.72
C ILE A 46 -3.23 -13.83 -10.40
N ILE A 47 -3.18 -14.78 -11.31
CA ILE A 47 -2.43 -16.02 -11.19
C ILE A 47 -1.41 -16.18 -12.32
N SER A 48 -0.46 -17.08 -12.16
CA SER A 48 0.45 -17.46 -13.26
C SER A 48 -0.30 -18.05 -14.45
N SER A 49 0.05 -17.63 -15.67
CA SER A 49 -0.49 -18.23 -16.90
C SER A 49 0.08 -19.62 -17.20
N LYS A 50 1.15 -20.03 -16.51
CA LYS A 50 1.86 -21.30 -16.71
C LYS A 50 1.30 -22.46 -15.92
N LEU A 51 0.29 -22.24 -15.07
CA LEU A 51 -0.34 -23.31 -14.28
C LEU A 51 -1.10 -24.27 -15.18
N THR A 52 -1.00 -25.57 -14.89
CA THR A 52 -1.88 -26.59 -15.44
C THR A 52 -3.31 -26.40 -14.89
N GLU A 53 -4.31 -26.95 -15.57
CA GLU A 53 -5.71 -26.88 -15.12
C GLU A 53 -5.87 -27.44 -13.69
N PHE A 54 -5.19 -28.53 -13.39
CA PHE A 54 -5.22 -29.15 -12.06
C PHE A 54 -4.58 -28.28 -10.98
N GLU A 55 -3.46 -27.62 -11.27
CA GLU A 55 -2.81 -26.68 -10.32
C GLU A 55 -3.65 -25.43 -10.11
N GLU A 56 -4.27 -24.90 -11.17
CA GLU A 56 -5.16 -23.77 -11.09
C GLU A 56 -6.38 -24.09 -10.22
N GLU A 57 -7.05 -25.22 -10.43
CA GLU A 57 -8.19 -25.64 -9.62
C GLU A 57 -7.84 -25.71 -8.13
N ARG A 58 -6.73 -26.36 -7.79
CA ARG A 58 -6.25 -26.46 -6.40
C ARG A 58 -5.91 -25.09 -5.78
N LEU A 59 -5.32 -24.20 -6.57
CA LEU A 59 -5.05 -22.83 -6.11
C LEU A 59 -6.35 -22.07 -5.84
N LEU A 60 -7.31 -22.15 -6.76
CA LEU A 60 -8.59 -21.47 -6.61
C LEU A 60 -9.41 -22.03 -5.43
N GLU A 61 -9.34 -23.31 -5.13
CA GLU A 61 -9.94 -23.88 -3.91
C GLU A 61 -9.40 -23.21 -2.64
N ILE A 62 -8.08 -23.00 -2.53
CA ILE A 62 -7.46 -22.33 -1.38
C ILE A 62 -7.85 -20.85 -1.34
N LEU A 63 -7.83 -20.15 -2.47
CA LEU A 63 -8.23 -18.75 -2.52
C LEU A 63 -9.71 -18.57 -2.21
N LYS A 64 -10.58 -19.48 -2.63
CA LYS A 64 -12.00 -19.52 -2.29
C LYS A 64 -12.22 -19.78 -0.79
N LYS A 65 -11.48 -20.72 -0.21
CA LYS A 65 -11.49 -21.02 1.23
C LYS A 65 -11.15 -19.80 2.06
N HIS A 66 -10.13 -19.02 1.63
CA HIS A 66 -9.64 -17.83 2.32
C HIS A 66 -10.08 -16.53 1.64
N ARG A 67 -11.30 -16.48 1.12
CA ARG A 67 -11.86 -15.28 0.47
C ARG A 67 -11.81 -14.04 1.38
N GLY A 68 -11.95 -14.25 2.70
CA GLY A 68 -11.92 -13.18 3.70
C GLY A 68 -10.59 -12.45 3.85
N ALA A 69 -9.48 -13.05 3.37
CA ALA A 69 -8.16 -12.45 3.36
C ALA A 69 -7.92 -11.51 2.16
N ILE A 70 -8.78 -11.55 1.13
CA ILE A 70 -8.61 -10.78 -0.11
C ILE A 70 -9.64 -9.65 -0.15
N GLY A 71 -9.16 -8.39 -0.23
CA GLY A 71 -9.98 -7.20 -0.29
C GLY A 71 -10.14 -6.67 -1.69
N TYR A 72 -11.33 -6.24 -2.01
CA TYR A 72 -11.76 -5.69 -3.28
C TYR A 72 -12.19 -4.23 -3.15
N THR A 73 -12.69 -3.86 -1.99
CA THR A 73 -13.16 -2.51 -1.66
C THR A 73 -12.64 -2.07 -0.28
N LEU A 74 -12.73 -0.77 0.04
CA LEU A 74 -12.36 -0.29 1.38
C LEU A 74 -13.26 -0.83 2.48
N ASP A 75 -14.47 -1.25 2.14
CA ASP A 75 -15.42 -1.84 3.10
C ASP A 75 -14.95 -3.22 3.59
N ASP A 76 -14.06 -3.89 2.86
CA ASP A 76 -13.47 -5.17 3.27
C ASP A 76 -12.47 -4.99 4.43
N LEU A 77 -12.02 -3.75 4.70
CA LEU A 77 -11.06 -3.44 5.74
C LEU A 77 -11.70 -3.49 7.14
N LYS A 78 -11.73 -4.65 7.75
CA LYS A 78 -12.15 -4.82 9.16
C LYS A 78 -11.17 -4.13 10.12
N GLY A 79 -9.89 -4.13 9.76
CA GLY A 79 -8.77 -3.61 10.54
C GLY A 79 -8.20 -4.63 11.52
N ILE A 80 -6.89 -4.55 11.67
CA ILE A 80 -6.12 -5.40 12.59
C ILE A 80 -6.53 -5.06 14.03
N SER A 81 -6.65 -6.10 14.86
CA SER A 81 -7.04 -5.91 16.26
C SER A 81 -6.06 -4.98 17.00
N PRO A 82 -6.56 -3.98 17.75
CA PRO A 82 -5.73 -3.14 18.60
C PRO A 82 -4.90 -3.90 19.64
N SER A 83 -5.28 -5.13 19.98
CA SER A 83 -4.50 -5.99 20.87
C SER A 83 -3.22 -6.53 20.24
N ILE A 84 -3.18 -6.63 18.89
CA ILE A 84 -1.99 -7.04 18.14
C ILE A 84 -1.07 -5.84 17.95
N CYS A 85 -1.61 -4.74 17.42
CA CYS A 85 -0.83 -3.53 17.14
C CYS A 85 -1.70 -2.28 17.13
N GLN A 86 -1.13 -1.18 17.64
CA GLN A 86 -1.67 0.18 17.50
C GLN A 86 -0.54 1.14 17.20
N HIS A 87 -0.83 2.15 16.38
CA HIS A 87 0.11 3.24 16.16
C HIS A 87 0.03 4.25 17.31
N ALA A 88 1.19 4.53 17.92
CA ALA A 88 1.34 5.57 18.95
C ALA A 88 2.19 6.72 18.42
N ILE A 89 1.81 7.95 18.75
CA ILE A 89 2.56 9.16 18.40
C ILE A 89 3.09 9.76 19.71
N ASN A 90 4.26 9.31 20.11
CA ASN A 90 4.93 9.79 21.32
C ASN A 90 5.71 11.06 20.98
N MET A 91 5.37 12.16 21.64
CA MET A 91 6.01 13.47 21.45
C MET A 91 7.22 13.64 22.38
N GLU A 92 8.18 14.47 21.97
CA GLU A 92 9.22 14.99 22.85
C GLU A 92 8.58 15.78 24.00
N ASP A 93 9.28 15.86 25.15
CA ASP A 93 8.71 16.43 26.37
C ASP A 93 8.47 17.94 26.27
N ASP A 94 9.23 18.63 25.41
CA ASP A 94 9.12 20.05 25.07
C ASP A 94 8.28 20.35 23.84
N ALA A 95 7.60 19.35 23.28
CA ALA A 95 6.81 19.48 22.06
C ALA A 95 5.65 20.45 22.23
N LYS A 96 5.66 21.50 21.39
CA LYS A 96 4.58 22.48 21.34
C LYS A 96 3.63 22.13 20.18
N PRO A 97 2.31 22.09 20.43
CA PRO A 97 1.31 21.93 19.39
C PRO A 97 1.43 23.01 18.31
N VAL A 98 1.18 22.63 17.07
CA VAL A 98 1.27 23.53 15.91
C VAL A 98 0.00 23.42 15.08
N VAL A 99 -0.61 24.56 14.80
CA VAL A 99 -1.72 24.71 13.86
C VAL A 99 -1.20 25.38 12.59
N GLU A 100 -1.15 24.63 11.49
CA GLU A 100 -0.75 25.19 10.19
C GLU A 100 -1.98 25.55 9.36
N PRO A 101 -1.95 26.69 8.64
CA PRO A 101 -3.06 27.09 7.77
C PRO A 101 -3.15 26.16 6.56
N GLN A 102 -4.37 26.01 6.04
CA GLN A 102 -4.57 25.24 4.81
C GLN A 102 -3.84 25.88 3.63
N ARG A 103 -3.36 25.06 2.70
CA ARG A 103 -2.73 25.53 1.46
C ARG A 103 -3.76 25.85 0.40
N ARG A 104 -3.47 26.84 -0.44
CA ARG A 104 -4.28 27.13 -1.63
C ARG A 104 -4.10 25.98 -2.63
N LEU A 105 -5.21 25.45 -3.11
CA LEU A 105 -5.25 24.39 -4.11
C LEU A 105 -5.92 24.93 -5.38
N ILE A 106 -5.37 24.60 -6.54
CA ILE A 106 -6.04 24.85 -7.83
C ILE A 106 -7.30 23.96 -7.95
N PRO A 107 -8.29 24.34 -8.79
CA PRO A 107 -9.56 23.60 -8.88
C PRO A 107 -9.40 22.10 -9.02
N LYS A 108 -8.60 21.62 -9.97
CA LYS A 108 -8.33 20.18 -10.19
C LYS A 108 -7.84 19.47 -8.91
N MET A 109 -7.01 20.12 -8.09
CA MET A 109 -6.53 19.53 -6.85
C MET A 109 -7.60 19.54 -5.75
N LYS A 110 -8.52 20.50 -5.76
CA LYS A 110 -9.67 20.49 -4.85
C LYS A 110 -10.53 19.27 -5.08
N ASP A 111 -10.80 18.90 -6.34
CA ASP A 111 -11.59 17.72 -6.67
C ASP A 111 -10.90 16.42 -6.20
N VAL A 112 -9.58 16.32 -6.39
CA VAL A 112 -8.80 15.19 -5.86
C VAL A 112 -8.94 15.08 -4.33
N VAL A 113 -8.80 16.20 -3.61
CA VAL A 113 -8.94 16.21 -2.16
C VAL A 113 -10.37 15.90 -1.74
N ARG A 114 -11.39 16.43 -2.43
CA ARG A 114 -12.80 16.16 -2.15
C ARG A 114 -13.11 14.67 -2.23
N ASN A 115 -12.75 14.07 -3.36
CA ASN A 115 -13.02 12.64 -3.60
C ASN A 115 -12.31 11.75 -2.56
N GLU A 116 -11.07 12.08 -2.22
CA GLU A 116 -10.31 11.31 -1.23
C GLU A 116 -10.91 11.47 0.19
N VAL A 117 -11.28 12.69 0.60
CA VAL A 117 -11.93 12.95 1.89
C VAL A 117 -13.26 12.20 2.01
N LEU A 118 -14.10 12.23 0.95
CA LEU A 118 -15.37 11.49 0.92
C LEU A 118 -15.12 9.99 1.08
N ARG A 119 -14.21 9.43 0.29
CA ARG A 119 -13.83 8.02 0.32
C ARG A 119 -13.36 7.58 1.71
N LEU A 120 -12.51 8.38 2.37
CA LEU A 120 -12.00 8.07 3.71
C LEU A 120 -13.05 8.24 4.81
N LEU A 121 -13.98 9.20 4.66
CA LEU A 121 -15.10 9.40 5.58
C LEU A 121 -16.09 8.23 5.50
N GLU A 122 -16.45 7.81 4.29
CA GLU A 122 -17.37 6.69 4.06
C GLU A 122 -16.82 5.39 4.62
N ALA A 123 -15.51 5.17 4.46
CA ALA A 123 -14.81 4.03 5.05
C ALA A 123 -14.58 4.14 6.58
N GLY A 124 -14.98 5.26 7.22
CA GLY A 124 -14.76 5.47 8.66
C GLY A 124 -13.29 5.60 9.09
N ILE A 125 -12.38 5.79 8.13
CA ILE A 125 -10.93 5.94 8.37
C ILE A 125 -10.62 7.30 9.02
N ILE A 126 -11.35 8.34 8.64
CA ILE A 126 -11.25 9.69 9.22
C ILE A 126 -12.58 10.10 9.85
N TYR A 127 -12.55 11.15 10.67
CA TYR A 127 -13.74 11.76 11.25
C TYR A 127 -13.53 13.29 11.41
N PRO A 128 -14.62 14.10 11.40
CA PRO A 128 -14.50 15.54 11.58
C PRO A 128 -14.09 15.87 13.03
N ILE A 129 -13.22 16.89 13.18
CA ILE A 129 -12.76 17.40 14.47
C ILE A 129 -12.66 18.91 14.40
N ALA A 130 -13.06 19.62 15.47
CA ALA A 130 -13.11 21.08 15.48
C ALA A 130 -12.01 21.74 16.32
N ASP A 131 -11.56 21.08 17.38
CA ASP A 131 -10.78 21.65 18.47
C ASP A 131 -9.36 21.10 18.61
N SER A 132 -8.82 20.56 17.54
CA SER A 132 -7.46 20.01 17.56
C SER A 132 -6.40 21.09 17.75
N ARG A 133 -5.46 20.83 18.65
CA ARG A 133 -4.25 21.64 18.85
C ARG A 133 -3.15 21.34 17.82
N TRP A 134 -3.28 20.24 17.08
CA TRP A 134 -2.38 19.83 16.02
C TRP A 134 -3.12 19.86 14.69
N VAL A 135 -2.69 20.70 13.76
CA VAL A 135 -3.32 20.77 12.44
C VAL A 135 -2.24 20.83 11.36
N SER A 136 -2.25 19.85 10.46
CA SER A 136 -1.34 19.76 9.32
C SER A 136 -2.07 20.11 8.01
N PRO A 137 -1.43 20.77 7.04
CA PRO A 137 -2.05 21.09 5.77
C PRO A 137 -2.01 19.92 4.80
N VAL A 138 -2.99 19.89 3.90
CA VAL A 138 -3.02 18.97 2.75
C VAL A 138 -2.22 19.55 1.58
N HIS A 139 -1.55 18.69 0.83
CA HIS A 139 -0.99 18.98 -0.49
C HIS A 139 -1.23 17.80 -1.45
N CYS A 140 -1.16 18.07 -2.75
CA CYS A 140 -1.31 17.05 -3.76
C CYS A 140 0.03 16.76 -4.41
N VAL A 141 0.38 15.47 -4.52
CA VAL A 141 1.60 15.00 -5.16
C VAL A 141 1.25 14.28 -6.46
N PRO A 142 1.93 14.55 -7.58
CA PRO A 142 1.67 13.86 -8.83
C PRO A 142 1.96 12.37 -8.72
N LYS A 143 1.01 11.53 -9.16
CA LYS A 143 1.21 10.12 -9.37
C LYS A 143 1.90 9.93 -10.70
N LYS A 144 3.17 9.55 -10.67
CA LYS A 144 3.96 9.31 -11.88
C LYS A 144 3.66 7.92 -12.43
N GLY A 145 3.30 7.85 -13.71
CA GLY A 145 3.13 6.62 -14.47
C GLY A 145 4.39 6.23 -15.22
N GLY A 146 4.21 5.50 -16.32
CA GLY A 146 5.30 5.09 -17.20
C GLY A 146 6.15 6.26 -17.75
N ILE A 147 7.27 5.93 -18.38
CA ILE A 147 8.16 6.90 -19.00
C ILE A 147 7.65 7.16 -20.43
N THR A 148 7.48 8.43 -20.79
CA THR A 148 7.29 8.88 -22.17
C THR A 148 8.50 9.71 -22.59
N ILE A 149 8.74 9.76 -23.89
CA ILE A 149 9.84 10.57 -24.48
C ILE A 149 9.21 11.90 -24.93
N VAL A 150 9.70 13.01 -24.39
CA VAL A 150 9.23 14.36 -24.72
C VAL A 150 10.43 15.20 -25.18
N PRO A 151 10.31 15.99 -26.29
CA PRO A 151 11.34 16.94 -26.65
C PRO A 151 11.47 18.04 -25.58
N ASN A 152 12.72 18.40 -25.25
CA ASN A 152 13.01 19.58 -24.43
C ASN A 152 13.05 20.85 -25.28
N ASP A 153 13.30 22.00 -24.66
CA ASP A 153 13.40 23.30 -25.36
C ASP A 153 14.52 23.36 -26.43
N ASN A 154 15.37 22.36 -26.49
CA ASN A 154 16.47 22.21 -27.48
C ASN A 154 16.19 21.09 -28.49
N ASP A 155 14.94 20.59 -28.61
CA ASP A 155 14.54 19.46 -29.46
C ASP A 155 15.23 18.12 -29.12
N GLU A 156 15.86 17.99 -27.95
CA GLU A 156 16.41 16.73 -27.49
C GLU A 156 15.34 15.87 -26.84
N LEU A 157 15.25 14.61 -27.23
CA LEU A 157 14.31 13.65 -26.68
C LEU A 157 14.72 13.23 -25.26
N ILE A 158 14.04 13.75 -24.25
CA ILE A 158 14.29 13.40 -22.84
C ILE A 158 13.19 12.48 -22.30
N PRO A 159 13.55 11.43 -21.56
CA PRO A 159 12.58 10.58 -20.89
C PRO A 159 11.92 11.35 -19.75
N GLN A 160 10.61 11.53 -19.81
CA GLN A 160 9.81 12.17 -18.77
C GLN A 160 8.77 11.20 -18.23
N ARG A 161 8.62 11.14 -16.91
CA ARG A 161 7.54 10.36 -16.30
C ARG A 161 6.21 11.06 -16.46
N VAL A 162 5.24 10.39 -17.08
CA VAL A 162 3.88 10.92 -17.27
C VAL A 162 3.17 11.02 -15.93
N VAL A 163 2.52 12.16 -15.70
CA VAL A 163 1.63 12.33 -14.54
C VAL A 163 0.27 11.74 -14.88
N VAL A 164 -0.03 10.56 -14.33
CA VAL A 164 -1.30 9.84 -14.54
C VAL A 164 -2.39 10.23 -13.54
N GLY A 165 -2.07 11.05 -12.54
CA GLY A 165 -3.03 11.50 -11.53
C GLY A 165 -2.34 12.21 -10.38
N TYR A 166 -3.10 12.46 -9.32
CA TYR A 166 -2.61 13.10 -8.11
C TYR A 166 -3.05 12.31 -6.88
N ARG A 167 -2.24 12.36 -5.83
CA ARG A 167 -2.56 11.80 -4.51
C ARG A 167 -2.66 12.92 -3.50
N MET A 168 -3.68 12.88 -2.66
CA MET A 168 -3.73 13.69 -1.46
C MET A 168 -2.67 13.21 -0.47
N CYS A 169 -1.84 14.11 0.00
CA CYS A 169 -0.85 13.87 1.05
C CYS A 169 -1.02 14.89 2.16
N ILE A 170 -0.71 14.50 3.39
CA ILE A 170 -0.75 15.39 4.55
C ILE A 170 0.68 15.71 4.95
N ASP A 171 0.94 16.98 5.20
CA ASP A 171 2.27 17.46 5.55
C ASP A 171 2.54 17.34 7.05
N TYR A 172 2.91 16.14 7.48
CA TYR A 172 3.25 15.88 8.88
C TYR A 172 4.68 16.29 9.29
N ARG A 173 5.43 17.02 8.47
CA ARG A 173 6.84 17.38 8.78
C ARG A 173 7.01 18.05 10.14
N LYS A 174 6.06 18.92 10.55
CA LYS A 174 6.10 19.58 11.86
C LYS A 174 5.80 18.62 13.02
N VAL A 175 4.81 17.76 12.84
CA VAL A 175 4.49 16.68 13.80
C VAL A 175 5.67 15.72 13.91
N ASN A 176 6.22 15.28 12.78
CA ASN A 176 7.35 14.36 12.73
C ASN A 176 8.62 14.92 13.40
N LYS A 177 8.83 16.25 13.34
CA LYS A 177 10.01 16.88 13.94
C LYS A 177 10.04 16.72 15.47
N VAL A 178 8.88 16.73 16.10
CA VAL A 178 8.72 16.64 17.57
C VAL A 178 8.21 15.28 18.03
N THR A 179 8.20 14.29 17.15
CA THR A 179 7.85 12.90 17.49
C THR A 179 9.11 12.10 17.82
N LYS A 180 9.12 11.42 18.97
CA LYS A 180 10.18 10.46 19.37
C LYS A 180 10.30 9.37 18.32
N LYS A 181 11.51 9.14 17.80
CA LYS A 181 11.73 8.18 16.72
C LYS A 181 11.68 6.75 17.22
N ASP A 182 11.03 5.89 16.46
CA ASP A 182 11.00 4.45 16.67
C ASP A 182 12.13 3.80 15.87
N HIS A 183 13.06 3.16 16.56
CA HIS A 183 14.24 2.52 15.97
C HIS A 183 14.01 1.03 15.69
N TYR A 184 12.77 0.62 15.37
CA TYR A 184 12.50 -0.76 15.04
C TYR A 184 13.33 -1.20 13.81
N PRO A 185 14.12 -2.28 13.92
CA PRO A 185 14.97 -2.72 12.83
C PRO A 185 14.14 -3.24 11.65
N LEU A 186 14.48 -2.79 10.45
CA LEU A 186 13.96 -3.38 9.23
C LEU A 186 14.76 -4.63 8.85
N PRO A 187 14.15 -5.63 8.20
CA PRO A 187 14.87 -6.80 7.70
C PRO A 187 15.97 -6.41 6.71
N PHE A 188 17.04 -7.19 6.66
CA PHE A 188 18.09 -7.02 5.65
C PHE A 188 17.59 -7.53 4.29
N ILE A 189 17.52 -6.62 3.31
CA ILE A 189 17.02 -6.91 1.96
C ILE A 189 17.83 -8.04 1.32
N ASP A 190 19.15 -8.00 1.43
CA ASP A 190 20.03 -9.00 0.82
C ASP A 190 19.75 -10.41 1.35
N GLN A 191 19.52 -10.55 2.65
CA GLN A 191 19.17 -11.84 3.25
C GLN A 191 17.81 -12.36 2.80
N MET A 192 16.81 -11.45 2.67
CA MET A 192 15.50 -11.81 2.13
C MET A 192 15.60 -12.30 0.69
N LEU A 193 16.31 -11.56 -0.16
CA LEU A 193 16.51 -11.92 -1.56
C LEU A 193 17.25 -13.27 -1.70
N GLU A 194 18.27 -13.52 -0.86
CA GLU A 194 19.00 -14.79 -0.85
C GLU A 194 18.10 -15.97 -0.48
N ARG A 195 17.20 -15.83 0.51
CA ARG A 195 16.24 -16.88 0.86
C ARG A 195 15.24 -17.14 -0.26
N LEU A 196 14.73 -16.09 -0.88
CA LEU A 196 13.80 -16.20 -2.01
C LEU A 196 14.44 -16.88 -3.22
N SER A 197 15.68 -16.56 -3.56
CA SER A 197 16.36 -17.08 -4.76
C SER A 197 16.58 -18.60 -4.78
N LYS A 198 16.39 -19.28 -3.64
CA LYS A 198 16.49 -20.73 -3.50
C LYS A 198 15.19 -21.48 -3.83
N ASN A 199 14.14 -20.75 -4.23
CA ASN A 199 12.81 -21.29 -4.46
C ASN A 199 12.38 -21.13 -5.92
N THR A 200 11.33 -21.85 -6.31
CA THR A 200 10.87 -21.93 -7.71
C THR A 200 9.44 -21.41 -7.89
N HIS A 201 8.66 -21.35 -6.81
CA HIS A 201 7.27 -20.90 -6.82
C HIS A 201 7.06 -19.83 -5.78
N PHE A 202 6.37 -18.76 -6.17
CA PHE A 202 6.17 -17.58 -5.35
C PHE A 202 4.71 -17.10 -5.38
N CYS A 203 4.25 -16.54 -4.27
CA CYS A 203 3.08 -15.68 -4.25
C CYS A 203 3.51 -14.33 -3.71
N PHE A 204 3.46 -13.30 -4.55
CA PHE A 204 3.75 -11.93 -4.15
C PHE A 204 2.42 -11.27 -3.74
N LEU A 205 2.35 -10.83 -2.50
CA LEU A 205 1.16 -10.31 -1.88
C LEU A 205 1.41 -8.88 -1.40
N ASP A 206 0.38 -8.04 -1.47
CA ASP A 206 0.44 -6.62 -1.05
C ASP A 206 -0.73 -6.34 -0.10
N GLY A 207 -0.50 -5.63 0.99
CA GLY A 207 -1.55 -5.26 1.94
C GLY A 207 -2.49 -4.20 1.36
N TYR A 208 -3.81 -4.45 1.36
CA TYR A 208 -4.81 -3.49 0.86
C TYR A 208 -4.84 -2.24 1.74
N SER A 209 -4.32 -1.11 1.22
CA SER A 209 -4.17 0.13 2.03
C SER A 209 -3.52 -0.16 3.39
N GLY A 210 -2.43 -0.93 3.42
CA GLY A 210 -1.87 -1.60 4.59
C GLY A 210 -1.82 -0.75 5.86
N PHE A 211 -1.32 0.49 5.78
CA PHE A 211 -1.25 1.38 6.94
C PHE A 211 -2.63 1.69 7.53
N SER A 212 -3.66 1.82 6.69
CA SER A 212 -5.03 2.09 7.14
C SER A 212 -5.69 0.90 7.86
N GLN A 213 -5.05 -0.26 7.91
CA GLN A 213 -5.52 -1.40 8.68
C GLN A 213 -5.14 -1.34 10.16
N ILE A 214 -4.15 -0.50 10.52
CA ILE A 214 -3.68 -0.32 11.89
C ILE A 214 -4.39 0.87 12.54
N ALA A 215 -4.95 0.67 13.73
CA ALA A 215 -5.60 1.72 14.49
C ALA A 215 -4.57 2.70 15.09
N VAL A 216 -4.88 3.99 15.08
CA VAL A 216 -4.16 4.99 15.87
C VAL A 216 -4.71 4.96 17.30
N LYS A 217 -3.84 5.00 18.32
CA LYS A 217 -4.28 5.11 19.72
C LYS A 217 -5.19 6.32 19.88
N THR A 218 -6.33 6.16 20.55
CA THR A 218 -7.38 7.19 20.67
C THR A 218 -6.82 8.53 21.14
N LYS A 219 -5.91 8.52 22.14
CA LYS A 219 -5.25 9.72 22.66
C LYS A 219 -4.32 10.41 21.66
N ASP A 220 -3.92 9.73 20.59
CA ASP A 220 -2.98 10.22 19.59
C ASP A 220 -3.68 10.62 18.28
N GLN A 221 -4.98 10.34 18.11
CA GLN A 221 -5.73 10.67 16.90
C GLN A 221 -5.75 12.16 16.60
N GLU A 222 -5.88 12.99 17.63
CA GLU A 222 -5.80 14.46 17.52
C GLU A 222 -4.51 14.92 16.80
N LYS A 223 -3.38 14.22 16.99
CA LYS A 223 -2.10 14.57 16.39
C LYS A 223 -2.04 14.30 14.89
N THR A 224 -2.99 13.55 14.36
CA THR A 224 -3.13 13.24 12.93
C THR A 224 -4.01 14.23 12.18
N THR A 225 -4.51 15.26 12.88
CA THR A 225 -5.46 16.20 12.30
C THR A 225 -4.89 16.94 11.10
N PHE A 226 -5.71 17.07 10.07
CA PHE A 226 -5.40 17.84 8.89
C PHE A 226 -6.53 18.77 8.48
N THR A 227 -6.18 19.86 7.79
CA THR A 227 -7.14 20.84 7.28
C THR A 227 -7.13 20.88 5.76
N CYS A 228 -8.30 20.99 5.17
CA CYS A 228 -8.52 21.10 3.74
C CYS A 228 -9.71 22.04 3.44
N PRO A 229 -10.00 22.37 2.16
CA PRO A 229 -11.13 23.24 1.82
C PRO A 229 -12.51 22.76 2.30
N TYR A 230 -12.63 21.48 2.67
CA TYR A 230 -13.89 20.83 3.07
C TYR A 230 -14.03 20.64 4.57
N GLY A 231 -13.04 21.04 5.35
CA GLY A 231 -13.07 20.96 6.81
C GLY A 231 -11.79 20.44 7.42
N THR A 232 -11.88 20.10 8.70
CA THR A 232 -10.78 19.59 9.51
C THR A 232 -11.14 18.20 9.99
N TYR A 233 -10.23 17.26 9.78
CA TYR A 233 -10.46 15.81 10.03
C TYR A 233 -9.26 15.21 10.75
N ALA A 234 -9.51 14.18 11.56
CA ALA A 234 -8.48 13.35 12.18
C ALA A 234 -8.61 11.88 11.74
N TYR A 235 -7.50 11.14 11.79
CA TYR A 235 -7.46 9.73 11.42
C TYR A 235 -7.75 8.82 12.62
N ARG A 236 -8.63 7.84 12.43
CA ARG A 236 -8.78 6.68 13.34
C ARG A 236 -7.76 5.60 13.03
N ARG A 237 -7.34 5.52 11.77
CA ARG A 237 -6.39 4.55 11.24
C ARG A 237 -5.08 5.26 10.87
N MET A 238 -3.99 4.52 10.89
CA MET A 238 -2.64 5.08 10.64
C MET A 238 -2.51 5.64 9.22
N PRO A 239 -2.26 6.95 9.04
CA PRO A 239 -2.07 7.55 7.74
C PRO A 239 -0.63 7.41 7.25
N PHE A 240 -0.44 7.58 5.92
CA PHE A 240 0.88 7.82 5.36
C PHE A 240 1.46 9.17 5.81
N GLY A 241 2.79 9.23 5.90
CA GLY A 241 3.53 10.46 6.15
C GLY A 241 3.96 10.65 7.62
N LEU A 242 3.46 9.88 8.57
CA LEU A 242 3.97 9.84 9.94
C LEU A 242 5.33 9.10 9.98
N CYS A 243 6.32 9.66 10.71
CA CYS A 243 7.69 9.15 10.69
C CYS A 243 7.83 7.71 11.22
N ASN A 244 6.99 7.31 12.17
CA ASN A 244 7.03 5.98 12.78
C ASN A 244 6.03 5.00 12.16
N ALA A 245 5.26 5.40 11.14
CA ALA A 245 4.31 4.50 10.49
C ALA A 245 4.98 3.26 9.87
N PRO A 246 6.12 3.37 9.14
CA PRO A 246 6.83 2.21 8.63
C PRO A 246 7.29 1.25 9.73
N ALA A 247 7.88 1.76 10.81
CA ALA A 247 8.35 0.95 11.95
C ALA A 247 7.20 0.23 12.66
N THR A 248 6.07 0.94 12.88
CA THR A 248 4.86 0.34 13.46
C THR A 248 4.31 -0.76 12.56
N PHE A 249 4.25 -0.52 11.25
CA PHE A 249 3.73 -1.49 10.29
C PHE A 249 4.60 -2.75 10.25
N GLN A 250 5.92 -2.60 10.11
CA GLN A 250 6.86 -3.74 10.13
C GLN A 250 6.75 -4.55 11.41
N ARG A 251 6.70 -3.89 12.58
CA ARG A 251 6.50 -4.56 13.87
C ARG A 251 5.20 -5.35 13.92
N CYS A 252 4.11 -4.76 13.39
CA CYS A 252 2.82 -5.40 13.30
C CYS A 252 2.88 -6.66 12.44
N MET A 253 3.47 -6.58 11.26
CA MET A 253 3.62 -7.71 10.34
C MET A 253 4.52 -8.80 10.92
N SER A 254 5.62 -8.42 11.59
CA SER A 254 6.49 -9.37 12.29
C SER A 254 5.76 -10.10 13.43
N ALA A 255 4.82 -9.43 14.11
CA ALA A 255 3.99 -10.06 15.14
C ALA A 255 2.95 -11.01 14.53
N ILE A 256 2.27 -10.60 13.45
CA ILE A 256 1.28 -11.42 12.75
C ILE A 256 1.91 -12.70 12.19
N PHE A 257 3.05 -12.56 11.51
CA PHE A 257 3.73 -13.68 10.86
C PHE A 257 4.85 -14.29 11.70
N HIS A 258 4.80 -14.08 13.02
CA HIS A 258 5.75 -14.73 13.93
C HIS A 258 5.76 -16.25 13.72
N GLY A 259 6.96 -16.82 13.57
CA GLY A 259 7.16 -18.23 13.26
C GLY A 259 6.97 -18.62 11.78
N PHE A 260 6.51 -17.70 10.92
CA PHE A 260 6.41 -17.90 9.47
C PHE A 260 7.51 -17.15 8.71
N CYS A 261 7.93 -15.98 9.24
CA CYS A 261 9.03 -15.23 8.66
C CYS A 261 10.29 -16.09 8.56
N GLU A 262 11.05 -15.92 7.47
CA GLU A 262 12.28 -16.65 7.14
C GLU A 262 12.10 -18.13 6.82
N SER A 263 10.91 -18.69 7.03
CA SER A 263 10.63 -20.11 6.77
C SER A 263 9.68 -20.36 5.59
N ILE A 264 8.62 -19.55 5.47
CA ILE A 264 7.59 -19.68 4.43
C ILE A 264 7.16 -18.35 3.81
N VAL A 265 7.48 -17.23 4.45
CA VAL A 265 7.16 -15.89 3.97
C VAL A 265 8.27 -14.91 4.34
N GLU A 266 8.62 -14.04 3.42
CA GLU A 266 9.40 -12.84 3.69
C GLU A 266 8.48 -11.63 3.73
N VAL A 267 8.74 -10.72 4.66
CA VAL A 267 7.90 -9.56 4.92
C VAL A 267 8.75 -8.30 4.98
N PHE A 268 8.51 -7.40 4.03
CA PHE A 268 9.12 -6.09 4.06
C PHE A 268 8.03 -5.01 3.89
N MET A 269 7.62 -4.44 5.02
CA MET A 269 6.46 -3.51 5.10
C MET A 269 5.19 -4.16 4.52
N ASP A 270 4.62 -3.59 3.46
CA ASP A 270 3.41 -4.04 2.78
C ASP A 270 3.65 -5.10 1.68
N ASP A 271 4.92 -5.41 1.37
CA ASP A 271 5.28 -6.46 0.43
C ASP A 271 5.50 -7.80 1.16
N PHE A 272 4.70 -8.81 0.84
CA PHE A 272 4.81 -10.18 1.37
C PHE A 272 5.18 -11.12 0.23
N SER A 273 6.22 -11.91 0.44
CA SER A 273 6.65 -12.93 -0.53
C SER A 273 6.53 -14.31 0.10
N VAL A 274 5.47 -15.05 -0.23
CA VAL A 274 5.32 -16.46 0.13
C VAL A 274 6.05 -17.29 -0.91
N TYR A 275 6.77 -18.33 -0.50
CA TYR A 275 7.61 -19.09 -1.40
C TYR A 275 7.62 -20.59 -1.09
N GLY A 276 8.08 -21.38 -2.05
CA GLY A 276 8.28 -22.82 -1.93
C GLY A 276 9.16 -23.36 -3.05
N ASN A 277 9.82 -24.47 -2.76
CA ASN A 277 10.67 -25.21 -3.72
C ASN A 277 9.87 -26.07 -4.72
N SER A 278 8.55 -26.12 -4.58
CA SER A 278 7.61 -26.78 -5.49
C SER A 278 6.25 -26.11 -5.38
N PHE A 279 5.37 -26.38 -6.36
CA PHE A 279 3.97 -25.93 -6.34
C PHE A 279 3.27 -26.34 -5.04
N ASP A 280 3.32 -27.62 -4.68
CA ASP A 280 2.65 -28.14 -3.48
C ASP A 280 3.16 -27.53 -2.18
N ASN A 281 4.46 -27.25 -2.12
CA ASN A 281 5.07 -26.62 -0.95
C ASN A 281 4.63 -25.17 -0.83
N CYS A 282 4.68 -24.40 -1.94
CA CYS A 282 4.23 -23.02 -1.97
C CYS A 282 2.72 -22.91 -1.68
N LEU A 283 1.90 -23.84 -2.20
CA LEU A 283 0.46 -23.87 -1.97
C LEU A 283 0.11 -24.08 -0.50
N ARG A 284 0.80 -25.02 0.18
CA ARG A 284 0.64 -25.24 1.63
C ARG A 284 1.09 -24.03 2.45
N ASN A 285 2.15 -23.34 2.03
CA ASN A 285 2.63 -22.15 2.68
C ASN A 285 1.65 -20.99 2.51
N LEU A 286 1.08 -20.85 1.30
CA LEU A 286 0.04 -19.86 1.00
C LEU A 286 -1.21 -20.08 1.87
N ASP A 287 -1.70 -21.32 1.98
CA ASP A 287 -2.86 -21.68 2.83
C ASP A 287 -2.66 -21.19 4.28
N LYS A 288 -1.48 -21.47 4.87
CA LYS A 288 -1.15 -21.01 6.23
C LYS A 288 -1.09 -19.48 6.35
N VAL A 289 -0.49 -18.81 5.36
CA VAL A 289 -0.36 -17.35 5.36
C VAL A 289 -1.73 -16.69 5.22
N LEU A 290 -2.59 -17.17 4.31
CA LEU A 290 -3.95 -16.66 4.14
C LEU A 290 -4.82 -16.91 5.38
N GLN A 291 -4.71 -18.09 6.00
CA GLN A 291 -5.38 -18.37 7.26
C GLN A 291 -4.96 -17.36 8.34
N ARG A 292 -3.67 -17.05 8.48
CA ARG A 292 -3.19 -16.07 9.43
C ARG A 292 -3.70 -14.65 9.12
N CYS A 293 -3.82 -14.28 7.85
CA CYS A 293 -4.43 -13.03 7.43
C CYS A 293 -5.89 -12.94 7.91
N GLU A 294 -6.70 -14.01 7.77
CA GLU A 294 -8.08 -14.02 8.25
C GLU A 294 -8.17 -13.95 9.79
N GLU A 295 -7.35 -14.72 10.50
CA GLU A 295 -7.30 -14.71 11.97
C GLU A 295 -7.00 -13.33 12.55
N THR A 296 -6.20 -12.54 11.83
CA THR A 296 -5.74 -11.21 12.27
C THR A 296 -6.48 -10.06 11.61
N ASN A 297 -7.44 -10.33 10.71
CA ASN A 297 -8.12 -9.37 9.84
C ASN A 297 -7.16 -8.53 8.97
N LEU A 298 -6.03 -9.09 8.60
CA LEU A 298 -5.15 -8.50 7.59
C LEU A 298 -5.71 -8.78 6.20
N VAL A 299 -5.99 -7.73 5.45
CA VAL A 299 -6.62 -7.81 4.12
C VAL A 299 -5.59 -7.51 3.04
N LEU A 300 -5.53 -8.36 2.02
CA LEU A 300 -4.63 -8.28 0.87
C LEU A 300 -5.30 -7.61 -0.32
N ASN A 301 -4.53 -6.91 -1.15
CA ASN A 301 -5.01 -6.21 -2.34
C ASN A 301 -5.00 -7.14 -3.57
N TRP A 302 -6.16 -7.57 -4.03
CA TRP A 302 -6.29 -8.47 -5.17
C TRP A 302 -5.58 -7.98 -6.46
N GLU A 303 -5.59 -6.66 -6.74
CA GLU A 303 -4.97 -6.08 -7.96
C GLU A 303 -3.45 -6.17 -7.97
N LYS A 304 -2.83 -6.34 -6.80
CA LYS A 304 -1.38 -6.35 -6.64
C LYS A 304 -0.83 -7.71 -6.21
N CYS A 305 -1.72 -8.64 -5.84
CA CYS A 305 -1.30 -10.00 -5.49
C CYS A 305 -1.14 -10.85 -6.74
N HIS A 306 0.01 -11.51 -6.84
CA HIS A 306 0.30 -12.46 -7.92
C HIS A 306 0.52 -13.84 -7.31
N PHE A 307 -0.30 -14.81 -7.71
CA PHE A 307 -0.27 -16.14 -7.11
C PHE A 307 0.40 -17.16 -8.00
N MET A 308 1.23 -18.01 -7.39
CA MET A 308 1.93 -19.16 -8.02
C MET A 308 2.74 -18.81 -9.26
N VAL A 309 3.49 -17.73 -9.18
CA VAL A 309 4.41 -17.29 -10.23
C VAL A 309 5.80 -17.89 -10.03
N ASN A 310 6.55 -18.08 -11.12
CA ASN A 310 7.94 -18.58 -11.07
C ASN A 310 8.97 -17.45 -11.03
N GLU A 311 8.54 -16.21 -11.22
CA GLU A 311 9.40 -15.02 -11.17
C GLU A 311 8.60 -13.78 -10.82
N GLY A 312 9.25 -12.80 -10.21
CA GLY A 312 8.64 -11.50 -9.90
C GLY A 312 9.67 -10.47 -9.46
N ILE A 313 9.23 -9.24 -9.34
CA ILE A 313 10.07 -8.12 -8.88
C ILE A 313 9.80 -7.87 -7.40
N VAL A 314 10.82 -8.05 -6.56
CA VAL A 314 10.80 -7.82 -5.12
C VAL A 314 11.82 -6.73 -4.79
N LEU A 315 11.38 -5.62 -4.22
CA LEU A 315 12.23 -4.49 -3.82
C LEU A 315 13.19 -4.02 -4.95
N GLY A 316 12.72 -4.15 -6.21
CA GLY A 316 13.48 -3.74 -7.39
C GLY A 316 14.55 -4.72 -7.85
N HIS A 317 14.45 -5.98 -7.44
CA HIS A 317 15.23 -7.10 -7.95
C HIS A 317 14.28 -8.14 -8.55
N LYS A 318 14.63 -8.68 -9.69
CA LYS A 318 13.92 -9.80 -10.29
C LYS A 318 14.39 -11.08 -9.63
N ILE A 319 13.46 -11.80 -9.01
CA ILE A 319 13.68 -13.11 -8.40
C ILE A 319 13.10 -14.18 -9.31
N SER A 320 13.87 -15.22 -9.56
CA SER A 320 13.45 -16.40 -10.33
C SER A 320 14.26 -17.61 -9.90
N GLU A 321 13.94 -18.79 -10.44
CA GLU A 321 14.74 -20.01 -10.29
C GLU A 321 16.21 -19.83 -10.73
N ARG A 322 16.48 -18.86 -11.61
CA ARG A 322 17.84 -18.54 -12.08
C ARG A 322 18.65 -17.72 -11.07
N GLY A 323 18.03 -17.27 -9.98
CA GLY A 323 18.61 -16.44 -8.94
C GLY A 323 18.08 -15.02 -8.92
N ILE A 324 18.95 -14.08 -8.57
CA ILE A 324 18.63 -12.65 -8.38
C ILE A 324 19.21 -11.87 -9.56
N GLU A 325 18.35 -11.10 -10.24
CA GLU A 325 18.73 -10.18 -11.31
C GLU A 325 18.32 -8.76 -10.93
N VAL A 326 19.09 -7.76 -11.36
CA VAL A 326 18.68 -6.36 -11.20
C VAL A 326 17.53 -6.07 -12.18
N ASP A 327 16.54 -5.29 -11.73
CA ASP A 327 15.44 -4.88 -12.60
C ASP A 327 15.97 -4.11 -13.83
N ARG A 328 15.68 -4.66 -15.02
CA ARG A 328 16.10 -4.10 -16.30
C ARG A 328 15.71 -2.63 -16.47
N ALA A 329 14.53 -2.25 -16.00
CA ALA A 329 14.07 -0.86 -16.07
C ALA A 329 14.99 0.09 -15.29
N LYS A 330 15.57 -0.38 -14.17
CA LYS A 330 16.55 0.40 -13.40
C LYS A 330 17.89 0.48 -14.11
N VAL A 331 18.36 -0.63 -14.68
CA VAL A 331 19.62 -0.66 -15.46
C VAL A 331 19.53 0.30 -16.64
N GLU A 332 18.46 0.20 -17.43
CA GLU A 332 18.23 1.10 -18.57
C GLU A 332 18.12 2.58 -18.16
N ALA A 333 17.51 2.85 -17.01
CA ALA A 333 17.43 4.22 -16.50
C ALA A 333 18.81 4.77 -16.13
N ILE A 334 19.68 3.94 -15.53
CA ILE A 334 21.06 4.32 -15.17
C ILE A 334 21.92 4.50 -16.42
N GLU A 335 21.83 3.59 -17.40
CA GLU A 335 22.58 3.67 -18.66
C GLU A 335 22.26 4.95 -19.46
N LYS A 336 21.01 5.42 -19.40
CA LYS A 336 20.56 6.63 -20.07
C LYS A 336 20.81 7.92 -19.27
N MET A 337 21.31 7.81 -18.03
CA MET A 337 21.61 9.00 -17.22
C MET A 337 22.88 9.71 -17.72
N PRO A 338 22.84 11.05 -17.83
CA PRO A 338 24.06 11.81 -18.13
C PRO A 338 25.07 11.68 -16.98
N TYR A 339 26.34 11.73 -17.27
CA TYR A 339 27.41 11.72 -16.26
C TYR A 339 27.16 12.83 -15.22
N PRO A 340 27.22 12.53 -13.92
CA PRO A 340 26.97 13.51 -12.88
C PRO A 340 28.06 14.58 -12.88
N ARG A 341 27.68 15.86 -13.02
CA ARG A 341 28.57 17.01 -13.05
C ARG A 341 28.60 17.81 -11.75
N ASP A 342 27.67 17.51 -10.85
CA ASP A 342 27.49 18.20 -9.55
C ASP A 342 27.01 17.22 -8.47
N VAL A 343 26.93 17.71 -7.22
CA VAL A 343 26.46 16.95 -6.06
C VAL A 343 25.02 16.46 -6.24
N LYS A 344 24.18 17.22 -6.94
CA LYS A 344 22.78 16.86 -7.22
C LYS A 344 22.74 15.70 -8.22
N GLY A 345 23.57 15.74 -9.24
CA GLY A 345 23.72 14.64 -10.21
C GLY A 345 24.21 13.36 -9.55
N ILE A 346 25.22 13.45 -8.67
CA ILE A 346 25.70 12.28 -7.90
C ILE A 346 24.58 11.69 -7.03
N ARG A 347 23.84 12.53 -6.31
CA ARG A 347 22.70 12.07 -5.50
C ARG A 347 21.58 11.44 -6.34
N SER A 348 21.40 11.90 -7.58
CA SER A 348 20.41 11.33 -8.50
C SER A 348 20.79 9.93 -9.00
N VAL A 349 22.10 9.64 -9.11
CA VAL A 349 22.61 8.32 -9.51
C VAL A 349 22.62 7.34 -8.34
N LEU A 350 22.91 7.82 -7.14
CA LEU A 350 23.01 6.97 -5.94
C LEU A 350 21.62 6.65 -5.30
N GLY A 351 20.55 7.24 -5.76
CA GLY A 351 19.20 7.08 -5.25
C GLY A 351 18.75 8.29 -4.46
#